data_089bd1383c7cafe6a5091504759e1ac6
#
_entry.id   089bd1383c7cafe6a5091504759e1ac6
#
_cell.length_a   1.000
_cell.length_b   1.000
_cell.length_c   1.000
_cell.angle_alpha   90.00
_cell.angle_beta   90.00
_cell.angle_gamma   90.00
#
_symmetry.space_group_name_H-M   'P 1'
#
loop_
_entity.id
_entity.type
_entity.pdbx_description
1 polymer ?
#
loop_
_entity_poly.entity_id
_entity_poly.type
_entity_poly.pdbx_seq_one_letter_code
_entity_poly.pdbx_strand_id
1 'polypeptide(L)'
;IYCPMTETGFYILYCLQRPQHGYGIGQQVKVMTGNQVVISPGTMYGTLSKMEGDGLIRFDHEEEKRKLYCMTPLGEEVLETEKKRIRRLYQNSQGEEYHE
;
A
#
# COMPACT_ATOMS: atom_id res chain seq x y z
N ILE A 1 12.36 -1.56 8.59
CA ILE A 1 12.81 -2.11 7.33
C ILE A 1 11.91 -1.71 6.16
N TYR A 2 10.61 -1.57 6.42
CA TYR A 2 9.69 -1.16 5.37
C TYR A 2 9.64 0.36 5.20
N CYS A 3 10.17 1.09 6.13
CA CYS A 3 10.17 2.53 6.02
C CYS A 3 11.58 3.03 5.71
N PRO A 4 11.74 3.82 4.63
CA PRO A 4 10.67 4.32 3.78
C PRO A 4 10.18 3.26 2.77
N MET A 5 8.90 3.30 2.47
CA MET A 5 8.34 2.43 1.44
C MET A 5 8.52 3.05 0.07
N THR A 6 8.50 2.19 -0.95
CA THR A 6 8.38 2.71 -2.32
C THR A 6 6.97 3.26 -2.50
N GLU A 7 6.80 4.13 -3.49
CA GLU A 7 5.49 4.68 -3.81
C GLU A 7 4.49 3.55 -4.13
N THR A 8 4.91 2.59 -4.94
CA THR A 8 4.08 1.46 -5.31
C THR A 8 3.68 0.63 -4.09
N GLY A 9 4.65 0.34 -3.21
CA GLY A 9 4.38 -0.41 -1.99
C GLY A 9 3.38 0.30 -1.09
N PHE A 10 3.52 1.62 -0.95
CA PHE A 10 2.59 2.40 -0.16
C PHE A 10 1.15 2.26 -0.69
N TYR A 11 0.97 2.43 -2.00
CA TYR A 11 -0.37 2.33 -2.58
C TYR A 11 -0.98 0.96 -2.40
N ILE A 12 -0.18 -0.10 -2.59
CA ILE A 12 -0.69 -1.46 -2.44
C ILE A 12 -1.17 -1.69 -1.01
N LEU A 13 -0.36 -1.32 -0.02
CA LEU A 13 -0.73 -1.51 1.37
C LEU A 13 -1.94 -0.64 1.73
N TYR A 14 -1.97 0.59 1.24
CA TYR A 14 -3.09 1.50 1.48
C TYR A 14 -4.42 0.89 1.00
N CYS A 15 -4.41 0.29 -0.19
CA CYS A 15 -5.62 -0.31 -0.75
C CYS A 15 -6.10 -1.54 0.02
N LEU A 16 -5.23 -2.13 0.84
CA LEU A 16 -5.57 -3.34 1.60
C LEU A 16 -6.10 -3.06 2.99
N GLN A 17 -6.51 -1.82 3.25
CA GLN A 17 -7.28 -1.50 4.45
C GLN A 17 -8.62 -2.22 4.43
N ARG A 18 -9.04 -2.67 3.25
CA ARG A 18 -10.19 -3.56 3.06
C ARG A 18 -9.74 -4.74 2.22
N PRO A 19 -10.37 -5.91 2.33
CA PRO A 19 -10.01 -7.05 1.49
C PRO A 19 -10.10 -6.70 0.00
N GLN A 20 -9.06 -7.03 -0.75
CA GLN A 20 -9.02 -6.76 -2.18
C GLN A 20 -8.04 -7.71 -2.86
N HIS A 21 -8.26 -7.96 -4.15
CA HIS A 21 -7.35 -8.74 -4.99
C HIS A 21 -6.46 -7.82 -5.81
N GLY A 22 -5.39 -8.39 -6.39
CA GLY A 22 -4.40 -7.59 -7.11
C GLY A 22 -4.97 -6.75 -8.24
N TYR A 23 -5.89 -7.32 -9.03
CA TYR A 23 -6.48 -6.56 -10.13
C TYR A 23 -7.25 -5.34 -9.61
N GLY A 24 -8.03 -5.53 -8.56
CA GLY A 24 -8.79 -4.43 -7.96
C GLY A 24 -7.89 -3.34 -7.37
N ILE A 25 -6.78 -3.75 -6.75
CA ILE A 25 -5.79 -2.79 -6.25
C ILE A 25 -5.27 -1.94 -7.41
N GLY A 26 -4.89 -2.59 -8.51
CA GLY A 26 -4.36 -1.88 -9.66
C GLY A 26 -5.34 -0.86 -10.23
N GLN A 27 -6.61 -1.23 -10.31
CA GLN A 27 -7.64 -0.31 -10.80
C GLN A 27 -7.83 0.86 -9.84
N GLN A 28 -7.86 0.58 -8.55
CA GLN A 28 -8.03 1.62 -7.54
C GLN A 28 -6.88 2.62 -7.58
N VAL A 29 -5.65 2.14 -7.72
CA VAL A 29 -4.48 3.01 -7.79
C VAL A 29 -4.52 3.90 -9.02
N LYS A 30 -4.93 3.36 -10.17
CA LYS A 30 -5.10 4.18 -11.38
C LYS A 30 -6.07 5.34 -11.14
N VAL A 31 -7.21 5.02 -10.53
CA VAL A 31 -8.22 6.05 -10.26
C VAL A 31 -7.70 7.08 -9.28
N MET A 32 -7.10 6.63 -8.17
CA MET A 32 -6.59 7.53 -7.13
C MET A 32 -5.54 8.50 -7.65
N THR A 33 -4.75 8.07 -8.62
CA THR A 33 -3.60 8.85 -9.07
C THR A 33 -3.81 9.53 -10.42
N GLY A 34 -5.02 9.45 -10.96
CA GLY A 34 -5.29 10.00 -12.29
C GLY A 34 -4.40 9.37 -13.34
N ASN A 35 -4.20 8.07 -13.25
CA ASN A 35 -3.35 7.28 -14.15
C ASN A 35 -1.84 7.64 -14.07
N GLN A 36 -1.43 8.37 -13.04
CA GLN A 36 -0.01 8.67 -12.86
C GLN A 36 0.78 7.46 -12.39
N VAL A 37 0.12 6.54 -11.69
CA VAL A 37 0.76 5.32 -11.19
C VAL A 37 0.01 4.12 -11.76
N VAL A 38 0.76 3.29 -12.50
CA VAL A 38 0.22 2.05 -13.09
C VAL A 38 1.13 0.92 -12.65
N ILE A 39 0.57 -0.06 -11.95
CA ILE A 39 1.36 -1.15 -11.39
C ILE A 39 1.25 -2.37 -12.29
N SER A 40 2.39 -2.88 -12.76
CA SER A 40 2.40 -4.06 -13.61
C SER A 40 2.00 -5.30 -12.80
N PRO A 41 1.45 -6.35 -13.45
CA PRO A 41 1.10 -7.58 -12.74
C PRO A 41 2.29 -8.20 -12.01
N GLY A 42 3.48 -8.19 -12.61
CA GLY A 42 4.66 -8.74 -11.96
C GLY A 42 5.01 -8.02 -10.68
N THR A 43 5.00 -6.68 -10.71
CA THR A 43 5.26 -5.88 -9.52
C THR A 43 4.16 -6.08 -8.48
N MET A 44 2.90 -6.13 -8.93
CA MET A 44 1.77 -6.31 -8.03
C MET A 44 1.90 -7.62 -7.23
N TYR A 45 2.04 -8.74 -7.94
CA TYR A 45 2.04 -10.03 -7.27
C TYR A 45 3.34 -10.30 -6.52
N GLY A 46 4.45 -9.76 -7.02
CA GLY A 46 5.72 -9.83 -6.28
C GLY A 46 5.64 -9.09 -4.96
N THR A 47 5.03 -7.89 -4.97
CA THR A 47 4.88 -7.10 -3.76
C THR A 47 3.91 -7.75 -2.78
N LEU A 48 2.78 -8.26 -3.27
CA LEU A 48 1.82 -8.95 -2.42
C LEU A 48 2.45 -10.15 -1.74
N SER A 49 3.22 -10.95 -2.50
CA SER A 49 3.89 -12.12 -1.95
C SER A 49 4.88 -11.73 -0.85
N LYS A 50 5.66 -10.69 -1.09
CA LYS A 50 6.64 -10.23 -0.11
C LYS A 50 5.96 -9.70 1.15
N MET A 51 4.91 -8.90 0.98
CA MET A 51 4.19 -8.35 2.13
C MET A 51 3.52 -9.44 2.95
N GLU A 52 2.99 -10.48 2.29
CA GLU A 52 2.40 -11.60 2.99
C GLU A 52 3.48 -12.34 3.80
N GLY A 53 4.62 -12.61 3.18
CA GLY A 53 5.73 -13.27 3.85
C GLY A 53 6.26 -12.47 5.04
N ASP A 54 6.19 -11.16 4.99
CA ASP A 54 6.67 -10.28 6.06
C ASP A 54 5.59 -9.96 7.10
N GLY A 55 4.38 -10.50 6.93
CA GLY A 55 3.33 -10.35 7.91
C GLY A 55 2.57 -9.02 7.86
N LEU A 56 2.72 -8.25 6.79
CA LEU A 56 2.01 -6.97 6.66
C LEU A 56 0.59 -7.16 6.16
N ILE A 57 0.35 -8.22 5.40
CA ILE A 57 -0.97 -8.55 4.89
C ILE A 57 -1.19 -10.04 5.08
N ARG A 58 -2.44 -10.46 5.02
CA ARG A 58 -2.81 -11.86 5.12
C ARG A 58 -3.86 -12.20 4.08
N PHE A 59 -3.91 -13.47 3.70
CA PHE A 59 -4.98 -13.98 2.86
C PHE A 59 -6.30 -13.86 3.63
N ASP A 60 -7.30 -13.30 2.98
CA ASP A 60 -8.61 -13.12 3.58
C ASP A 60 -9.58 -14.18 3.09
N HIS A 61 -9.84 -14.20 1.80
CA HIS A 61 -10.72 -15.20 1.19
C HIS A 61 -10.53 -15.19 -0.32
N GLU A 62 -11.22 -16.11 -0.98
CA GLU A 62 -11.15 -16.22 -2.42
C GLU A 62 -12.54 -15.93 -3.01
N GLU A 63 -12.58 -15.12 -4.07
CA GLU A 63 -13.79 -14.82 -4.82
C GLU A 63 -13.50 -14.96 -6.30
N GLU A 64 -14.34 -15.71 -7.00
CA GLU A 64 -14.21 -15.87 -8.46
C GLU A 64 -12.77 -16.23 -8.87
N LYS A 65 -12.18 -17.15 -8.14
CA LYS A 65 -10.81 -17.65 -8.36
C LYS A 65 -9.73 -16.60 -8.14
N ARG A 66 -10.05 -15.50 -7.46
CA ARG A 66 -9.08 -14.48 -7.10
C ARG A 66 -8.87 -14.48 -5.59
N LYS A 67 -7.61 -14.40 -5.18
CA LYS A 67 -7.25 -14.33 -3.76
C LYS A 67 -7.34 -12.89 -3.30
N LEU A 68 -8.11 -12.66 -2.26
CA LEU A 68 -8.20 -11.34 -1.63
C LEU A 68 -7.33 -11.34 -0.37
N TYR A 69 -6.63 -10.24 -0.18
CA TYR A 69 -5.76 -10.03 0.98
C TYR A 69 -6.24 -8.82 1.75
N CYS A 70 -5.86 -8.75 3.01
CA CYS A 70 -6.13 -7.54 3.79
C CYS A 70 -4.97 -7.29 4.73
N MET A 71 -4.91 -6.06 5.22
CA MET A 71 -3.84 -5.59 6.08
C MET A 71 -3.93 -6.23 7.46
N THR A 72 -2.77 -6.57 8.03
CA THR A 72 -2.66 -7.06 9.41
C THR A 72 -2.44 -5.87 10.34
N PRO A 73 -2.52 -6.07 11.67
CA PRO A 73 -2.15 -5.00 12.61
C PRO A 73 -0.74 -4.48 12.39
N LEU A 74 0.22 -5.35 12.04
CA LEU A 74 1.57 -4.90 11.73
C LEU A 74 1.59 -4.04 10.48
N GLY A 75 0.83 -4.43 9.45
CA GLY A 75 0.70 -3.62 8.24
C GLY A 75 0.12 -2.25 8.53
N GLU A 76 -0.87 -2.18 9.42
CA GLU A 76 -1.46 -0.92 9.83
C GLU A 76 -0.44 -0.01 10.49
N GLU A 77 0.41 -0.57 11.37
CA GLU A 77 1.49 0.20 12.00
C GLU A 77 2.44 0.78 10.96
N VAL A 78 2.85 -0.06 10.01
CA VAL A 78 3.76 0.38 8.95
C VAL A 78 3.12 1.47 8.12
N LEU A 79 1.84 1.31 7.77
CA LEU A 79 1.14 2.31 6.97
C LEU A 79 1.05 3.64 7.70
N GLU A 80 0.72 3.63 9.00
CA GLU A 80 0.63 4.87 9.78
C GLU A 80 1.98 5.56 9.89
N THR A 81 3.04 4.81 10.06
CA THR A 81 4.40 5.37 10.10
C THR A 81 4.73 6.06 8.77
N GLU A 82 4.36 5.43 7.65
CA GLU A 82 4.60 6.01 6.33
C GLU A 82 3.76 7.25 6.09
N LYS A 83 2.51 7.25 6.54
CA LYS A 83 1.67 8.45 6.41
C LYS A 83 2.30 9.63 7.14
N LYS A 84 2.85 9.41 8.33
CA LYS A 84 3.52 10.47 9.08
C LYS A 84 4.74 10.99 8.35
N ARG A 85 5.53 10.07 7.76
CA ARG A 85 6.71 10.44 7.00
C ARG A 85 6.33 11.30 5.78
N ILE A 86 5.30 10.88 5.07
CA ILE A 86 4.82 11.61 3.88
C ILE A 86 4.31 12.99 4.28
N ARG A 87 3.56 13.08 5.37
CA ARG A 87 3.05 14.37 5.86
C ARG A 87 4.20 15.31 6.19
N ARG A 88 5.23 14.79 6.88
CA ARG A 88 6.40 15.61 7.21
C ARG A 88 7.10 16.12 5.95
N LEU A 89 7.29 15.23 4.97
CA LEU A 89 7.91 15.64 3.70
C LEU A 89 7.10 16.70 3.01
N TYR A 90 5.78 16.54 2.98
CA TYR A 90 4.92 17.51 2.34
C TYR A 90 5.00 18.86 3.04
N GLN A 91 4.89 18.89 4.36
CA GLN A 91 4.97 20.13 5.12
C GLN A 91 6.31 20.82 4.91
N ASN A 92 7.40 20.06 4.97
CA ASN A 92 8.73 20.62 4.72
C ASN A 92 8.83 21.17 3.30
N SER A 93 8.21 20.52 2.32
CA SER A 93 8.25 20.99 0.93
C SER A 93 7.52 22.31 0.77
N GLN A 94 6.62 22.65 1.68
CA GLN A 94 5.92 23.93 1.70
C GLN A 94 6.68 25.00 2.49
N GLY A 95 7.88 24.68 2.98
CA GLY A 95 8.67 25.62 3.78
C GLY A 95 8.25 25.68 5.24
N GLU A 96 7.48 24.70 5.69
CA GLU A 96 6.99 24.65 7.08
C GLU A 96 7.78 23.66 7.90
N GLU A 97 7.83 23.88 9.22
CA GLU A 97 8.40 22.91 10.14
C GLU A 97 7.31 21.89 10.49
N TYR A 98 7.73 20.64 10.70
CA TYR A 98 6.78 19.57 11.02
C TYR A 98 6.39 19.62 12.49
N HIS A 99 5.07 19.57 12.76
CA HIS A 99 4.52 19.45 14.11
C HIS A 99 3.52 18.32 14.12
N GLU A 100 3.67 17.39 15.08
CA GLU A 100 2.71 16.30 15.23
C GLU A 100 1.40 16.76 15.85
#